data_99f78e92a6e764efcdcba64a52faf34f
#
_entry.id   99f78e92a6e764efcdcba64a52faf34f
#
_cell.length_a   1.000
_cell.length_b   1.000
_cell.length_c   1.000
_cell.angle_alpha   90.00
_cell.angle_beta   90.00
_cell.angle_gamma   90.00
#
_symmetry.space_group_name_H-M   'P 1'
#
loop_
_entity.id
_entity.type
_entity.pdbx_description
1 polymer ?
#
loop_
_entity_poly.entity_id
_entity_poly.type
_entity_poly.pdbx_seq_one_letter_code
_entity_poly.pdbx_strand_id
1 'polypeptide(L)'
;MQRAGLAVASQALAITPHARTIWIACGPGNNGGDGFEAAAHLTQWGKRVVVTQLAPEKEPPRDAAVALKHAHDAGVIFTDQPPPHSDLCIDALFGIGTLNP
;
A
#
# COMPACT_ATOMS: atom_id res chain seq x y z
N MET A 1 10.16 9.14 0.56
CA MET A 1 9.22 8.00 0.56
C MET A 1 8.00 8.23 1.44
N GLN A 2 8.15 8.73 2.65
CA GLN A 2 6.99 9.01 3.51
C GLN A 2 6.05 10.05 2.90
N ARG A 3 6.58 11.08 2.28
CA ARG A 3 5.76 12.11 1.61
C ARG A 3 4.97 11.54 0.44
N ALA A 4 5.62 10.71 -0.37
CA ALA A 4 4.95 10.08 -1.51
C ALA A 4 3.83 9.15 -1.03
N GLY A 5 4.09 8.36 -0.01
CA GLY A 5 3.08 7.48 0.58
C GLY A 5 1.91 8.24 1.17
N LEU A 6 2.20 9.34 1.88
CA LEU A 6 1.15 10.19 2.44
C LEU A 6 0.29 10.82 1.35
N ALA A 7 0.91 11.31 0.28
CA ALA A 7 0.19 11.90 -0.84
C ALA A 7 -0.74 10.88 -1.51
N VAL A 8 -0.26 9.65 -1.71
CA VAL A 8 -1.07 8.58 -2.29
C VAL A 8 -2.25 8.25 -1.37
N ALA A 9 -2.00 8.11 -0.07
CA ALA A 9 -3.06 7.80 0.89
C ALA A 9 -4.11 8.91 0.92
N SER A 10 -3.69 10.17 0.93
CA SER A 10 -4.60 11.32 0.93
C SER A 10 -5.43 11.37 -0.35
N GLN A 11 -4.81 11.10 -1.50
CA GLN A 11 -5.51 11.07 -2.77
C GLN A 11 -6.53 9.93 -2.82
N ALA A 12 -6.17 8.76 -2.31
CA ALA A 12 -7.07 7.61 -2.25
C ALA A 12 -8.33 7.94 -1.47
N LEU A 13 -8.19 8.59 -0.31
CA LEU A 13 -9.34 9.02 0.49
C LEU A 13 -10.18 10.07 -0.23
N ALA A 14 -9.54 10.99 -0.95
CA ALA A 14 -10.26 12.03 -1.68
C ALA A 14 -11.08 11.45 -2.82
N ILE A 15 -10.56 10.42 -3.50
CA ILE A 15 -11.23 9.79 -4.65
C ILE A 15 -12.34 8.85 -4.18
N THR A 16 -12.08 8.07 -3.13
CA THR A 16 -13.02 7.07 -2.61
C THR A 16 -13.13 7.14 -1.09
N PRO A 17 -13.76 8.21 -0.57
CA PRO A 17 -13.80 8.41 0.89
C PRO A 17 -14.54 7.31 1.64
N HIS A 18 -15.45 6.60 0.98
CA HIS A 18 -16.22 5.52 1.58
C HIS A 18 -15.61 4.14 1.42
N ALA A 19 -14.45 4.03 0.77
CA ALA A 19 -13.78 2.75 0.64
C ALA A 19 -13.43 2.21 2.02
N ARG A 20 -13.75 0.94 2.27
CA ARG A 20 -13.45 0.26 3.53
C ARG A 20 -12.25 -0.65 3.40
N THR A 21 -12.21 -1.42 2.32
CA THR A 21 -11.12 -2.34 2.04
C THR A 21 -10.32 -1.82 0.85
N ILE A 22 -9.03 -1.61 1.07
CA ILE A 22 -8.12 -1.09 0.06
C ILE A 22 -7.04 -2.15 -0.18
N TRP A 23 -6.86 -2.53 -1.44
CA TRP A 23 -5.81 -3.46 -1.83
C TRP A 23 -4.66 -2.68 -2.47
N ILE A 24 -3.44 -2.95 -2.02
CA ILE A 24 -2.24 -2.32 -2.57
C ILE A 24 -1.30 -3.41 -3.07
N ALA A 25 -0.99 -3.37 -4.37
CA ALA A 25 -0.02 -4.27 -4.97
C ALA A 25 1.34 -3.58 -4.96
N CYS A 26 2.30 -4.12 -4.22
CA CYS A 26 3.62 -3.52 -4.02
C CYS A 26 4.70 -4.31 -4.75
N GLY A 27 5.47 -3.62 -5.59
CA GLY A 27 6.63 -4.18 -6.26
C GLY A 27 7.86 -4.22 -5.33
N PRO A 28 8.96 -4.81 -5.81
CA PRO A 28 10.15 -5.02 -4.98
C PRO A 28 11.05 -3.79 -4.83
N GLY A 29 10.81 -2.72 -5.59
CA GLY A 29 11.64 -1.50 -5.56
C GLY A 29 11.06 -0.40 -4.71
N ASN A 30 11.49 0.83 -4.99
CA ASN A 30 11.06 2.02 -4.24
C ASN A 30 9.57 2.32 -4.41
N ASN A 31 9.00 1.99 -5.56
CA ASN A 31 7.56 2.18 -5.76
C ASN A 31 6.75 1.34 -4.77
N GLY A 32 7.21 0.13 -4.48
CA GLY A 32 6.61 -0.69 -3.43
C GLY A 32 6.71 -0.02 -2.07
N GLY A 33 7.84 0.64 -1.79
CA GLY A 33 8.02 1.39 -0.54
C GLY A 33 6.99 2.50 -0.37
N ASP A 34 6.68 3.23 -1.44
CA ASP A 34 5.62 4.24 -1.40
C ASP A 34 4.27 3.59 -1.09
N GLY A 35 4.02 2.40 -1.64
CA GLY A 35 2.82 1.62 -1.34
C GLY A 35 2.74 1.19 0.12
N PHE A 36 3.85 0.77 0.71
CA PHE A 36 3.89 0.39 2.13
C PHE A 36 3.59 1.58 3.03
N GLU A 37 4.15 2.76 2.74
CA GLU A 37 3.86 3.96 3.53
C GLU A 37 2.39 4.38 3.38
N ALA A 38 1.86 4.32 2.16
CA ALA A 38 0.43 4.59 1.95
C ALA A 38 -0.43 3.62 2.76
N ALA A 39 -0.07 2.33 2.77
CA ALA A 39 -0.78 1.31 3.53
C ALA A 39 -0.79 1.62 5.02
N ALA A 40 0.36 2.03 5.56
CA ALA A 40 0.47 2.40 6.98
C ALA A 40 -0.45 3.57 7.32
N HIS A 41 -0.45 4.63 6.50
CA HIS A 41 -1.32 5.78 6.74
C HIS A 41 -2.79 5.41 6.67
N LEU A 42 -3.20 4.68 5.64
CA LEU A 42 -4.60 4.27 5.46
C LEU A 42 -5.08 3.40 6.61
N THR A 43 -4.24 2.49 7.08
CA THR A 43 -4.57 1.64 8.22
C THR A 43 -4.74 2.48 9.49
N GLN A 44 -3.87 3.45 9.71
CA GLN A 44 -3.97 4.37 10.86
C GLN A 44 -5.24 5.21 10.81
N TRP A 45 -5.73 5.49 9.60
CA TRP A 45 -6.98 6.23 9.40
C TRP A 45 -8.24 5.36 9.46
N GLY A 46 -8.09 4.09 9.86
CA GLY A 46 -9.24 3.20 10.09
C GLY A 46 -9.67 2.38 8.89
N LYS A 47 -8.90 2.38 7.81
CA LYS A 47 -9.21 1.54 6.64
C LYS A 47 -8.65 0.13 6.84
N ARG A 48 -9.32 -0.85 6.23
CA ARG A 48 -8.79 -2.21 6.12
C ARG A 48 -7.89 -2.26 4.90
N VAL A 49 -6.59 -2.42 5.11
CA VAL A 49 -5.62 -2.40 4.03
C VAL A 49 -4.97 -3.77 3.89
N VAL A 50 -5.03 -4.29 2.67
CA VAL A 50 -4.40 -5.57 2.30
C VAL A 50 -3.30 -5.28 1.30
N VAL A 51 -2.08 -5.71 1.62
CA VAL A 51 -0.91 -5.56 0.75
C VAL A 51 -0.51 -6.92 0.21
N THR A 52 -0.33 -6.99 -1.11
CA THR A 52 0.27 -8.14 -1.76
C THR A 52 1.63 -7.71 -2.32
N GLN A 53 2.69 -8.38 -1.89
CA GLN A 53 4.04 -8.11 -2.37
C GLN A 53 4.36 -8.95 -3.58
N LEU A 54 4.79 -8.29 -4.67
CA LEU A 54 5.33 -8.98 -5.82
C LEU A 54 6.83 -9.22 -5.58
N ALA A 55 7.28 -10.45 -5.82
CA ALA A 55 8.67 -10.85 -5.60
C ALA A 55 9.15 -10.57 -4.16
N PRO A 56 8.43 -11.10 -3.14
CA PRO A 56 8.77 -10.81 -1.74
C PRO A 56 10.12 -11.38 -1.31
N GLU A 57 10.68 -12.31 -2.06
CA GLU A 57 12.01 -12.87 -1.80
C GLU A 57 13.15 -11.92 -2.13
N LYS A 58 12.90 -10.87 -2.92
CA LYS A 58 13.92 -9.87 -3.23
C LYS A 58 14.07 -8.92 -2.05
N GLU A 59 15.32 -8.65 -1.70
CA GLU A 59 15.59 -7.69 -0.63
C GLU A 59 15.24 -6.29 -1.09
N PRO A 60 14.38 -5.57 -0.36
CA PRO A 60 13.99 -4.23 -0.76
C PRO A 60 15.11 -3.22 -0.54
N PRO A 61 15.12 -2.09 -1.31
CA PRO A 61 16.01 -0.98 -0.99
C PRO A 61 15.79 -0.50 0.44
N ARG A 62 16.80 0.16 0.98
CA ARG A 62 16.82 0.57 2.39
C ARG A 62 15.56 1.34 2.81
N ASP A 63 15.16 2.33 2.02
CA ASP A 63 13.98 3.14 2.35
C ASP A 63 12.69 2.32 2.26
N ALA A 64 12.62 1.41 1.30
CA ALA A 64 11.47 0.52 1.17
C ALA A 64 11.39 -0.47 2.33
N ALA A 65 12.55 -0.92 2.83
CA ALA A 65 12.59 -1.81 4.01
C ALA A 65 12.05 -1.10 5.26
N VAL A 66 12.38 0.18 5.43
CA VAL A 66 11.84 1.00 6.53
C VAL A 66 10.33 1.16 6.37
N ALA A 67 9.88 1.44 5.15
CA ALA A 67 8.45 1.57 4.87
C ALA A 67 7.70 0.26 5.15
N LEU A 68 8.28 -0.87 4.79
CA LEU A 68 7.70 -2.18 5.06
C LEU A 68 7.53 -2.41 6.57
N LYS A 69 8.53 -2.03 7.34
CA LYS A 69 8.44 -2.13 8.80
C LYS A 69 7.33 -1.23 9.35
N HIS A 70 7.20 -0.01 8.83
CA HIS A 70 6.11 0.89 9.23
C HIS A 70 4.75 0.24 8.96
N ALA A 71 4.59 -0.41 7.81
CA ALA A 71 3.34 -1.07 7.46
C ALA A 71 3.03 -2.23 8.42
N HIS A 72 4.03 -3.05 8.73
CA HIS A 72 3.85 -4.12 9.72
C HIS A 72 3.46 -3.58 11.09
N ASP A 73 4.15 -2.53 11.54
CA ASP A 73 3.89 -1.94 12.86
C ASP A 73 2.50 -1.29 12.92
N ALA A 74 2.00 -0.78 11.82
CA ALA A 74 0.67 -0.17 11.75
C ALA A 74 -0.47 -1.19 11.72
N GLY A 75 -0.17 -2.47 11.48
CA GLY A 75 -1.19 -3.52 11.44
C GLY A 75 -1.74 -3.79 10.04
N VAL A 76 -1.00 -3.44 9.01
CA VAL A 76 -1.40 -3.75 7.63
C VAL A 76 -1.46 -5.27 7.44
N ILE A 77 -2.46 -5.73 6.69
CA ILE A 77 -2.64 -7.15 6.39
C ILE A 77 -1.81 -7.48 5.14
N PHE A 78 -0.96 -8.51 5.25
CA PHE A 78 -0.15 -8.98 4.13
C PHE A 78 -0.66 -10.32 3.63
N THR A 79 -0.81 -10.46 2.29
CA THR A 79 -1.30 -11.70 1.67
C THR A 79 -0.47 -12.03 0.44
N ASP A 80 -0.49 -13.31 0.04
CA ASP A 80 0.19 -13.77 -1.19
C ASP A 80 -0.63 -13.46 -2.44
N GLN A 81 -1.91 -13.25 -2.29
CA GLN A 81 -2.84 -13.11 -3.39
C GLN A 81 -3.79 -11.94 -3.15
N PRO A 82 -4.38 -11.40 -4.22
CA PRO A 82 -5.37 -10.34 -4.07
C PRO A 82 -6.52 -10.79 -3.16
N PRO A 83 -7.11 -9.88 -2.38
CA PRO A 83 -8.30 -10.22 -1.62
C PRO A 83 -9.47 -10.50 -2.57
N PRO A 84 -10.46 -11.30 -2.14
CA PRO A 84 -11.62 -11.60 -2.99
C PRO A 84 -12.46 -10.37 -3.32
N HIS A 85 -12.36 -9.33 -2.51
CA HIS A 85 -13.08 -8.07 -2.71
C HIS A 85 -12.27 -6.91 -2.17
N SER A 86 -12.25 -5.80 -2.91
CA SER A 86 -11.70 -4.53 -2.44
C SER A 86 -12.49 -3.40 -3.06
N ASP A 87 -12.60 -2.29 -2.34
CA ASP A 87 -13.33 -1.11 -2.81
C ASP A 87 -12.43 -0.20 -3.63
N LEU A 88 -11.12 -0.31 -3.44
CA LEU A 88 -10.13 0.49 -4.13
C LEU A 88 -8.86 -0.33 -4.27
N CYS A 89 -8.20 -0.17 -5.41
CA CYS A 89 -6.91 -0.80 -5.68
C CYS A 89 -5.86 0.28 -5.95
N ILE A 90 -4.70 0.17 -5.33
CA ILE A 90 -3.56 1.05 -5.57
C ILE A 90 -2.45 0.23 -6.20
N ASP A 91 -1.97 0.68 -7.35
CA ASP A 91 -0.85 0.06 -8.05
C ASP A 91 0.46 0.70 -7.60
N ALA A 92 1.29 -0.06 -6.92
CA ALA A 92 2.63 0.36 -6.50
C ALA A 92 3.69 -0.57 -7.08
N LEU A 93 3.48 -1.05 -8.30
CA LEU A 93 4.39 -1.97 -8.98
C LEU A 93 5.47 -1.24 -9.78
N PHE A 94 5.08 -0.32 -10.65
CA PHE A 94 5.99 0.41 -11.54
C PHE A 94 5.95 1.91 -11.30
N GLY A 95 4.96 2.38 -10.63
CA GLY A 95 4.73 3.76 -10.25
C GLY A 95 3.54 3.73 -9.34
N ILE A 96 3.18 4.87 -8.77
CA ILE A 96 2.01 4.93 -7.90
C ILE A 96 0.81 5.39 -8.72
N GLY A 97 -0.20 4.57 -8.74
CA GLY A 97 -1.46 4.88 -9.38
C GLY A 97 -2.62 4.33 -8.60
N THR A 98 -3.81 4.87 -8.84
CA THR A 98 -5.04 4.44 -8.18
C THR A 98 -5.97 3.87 -9.25
N LEU A 99 -6.40 2.63 -9.04
CA LEU A 99 -7.30 1.94 -9.96
C LEU A 99 -8.62 1.66 -9.26
N ASN A 100 -9.71 1.98 -9.91
CA ASN A 100 -11.03 1.60 -9.41
C ASN A 100 -11.28 0.12 -9.72
N PRO A 101 -11.78 -0.63 -8.74
CA PRO A 101 -12.10 -2.04 -8.97
C PRO A 101 -13.23 -2.24 -9.95
#